data_281d8043835891f5dd92f49b57404990
#
_entry.id   281d8043835891f5dd92f49b57404990
#
_cell.length_a   1.000
_cell.length_b   1.000
_cell.length_c   1.000
_cell.angle_alpha   90.00
_cell.angle_beta   90.00
_cell.angle_gamma   90.00
#
_symmetry.space_group_name_H-M   'P 1'
#
loop_
_entity.id
_entity.type
_entity.pdbx_description
1 polymer ?
#
loop_
_entity_poly.entity_id
_entity_poly.type
_entity_poly.pdbx_seq_one_letter_code
_entity_poly.pdbx_strand_id
1 'polypeptide(L)'
;MADGWLQPYSRQIRDRQRLFDLKMKRINQRAGSLEEYARRYRYYGFNRDAETGAWTYREWAPAARRVSLIGDFNGWNRESHPLERNERGVWEITLPPDALAHGQKVKVHVVGADGTGRDRIPAWITRTVQDPTTYDFAGEIWMPEHPYEWRNNGFDPSRVEVPFVYEAHVGMGGEEGRVHTYREFADEVLPRIARLGYNTVQLMAVQEHPYLFLRLPRFFLFRPFLPFRRAGGPEVPDRPGARPGHRRAAGRGAFPRREERGGRAEQF
;
A
#
# COMPACT_ATOMS: atom_id res chain seq x y z
N MET A 1 -38.07 16.74 8.01
CA MET A 1 -39.17 16.21 7.18
C MET A 1 -38.82 14.78 6.83
N ALA A 2 -39.67 13.82 7.21
CA ALA A 2 -39.44 12.43 6.82
C ALA A 2 -39.86 12.30 5.35
N ASP A 3 -38.93 11.87 4.49
CA ASP A 3 -39.19 11.56 3.11
C ASP A 3 -40.23 10.42 3.03
N GLY A 4 -41.38 10.71 2.43
CA GLY A 4 -42.49 9.75 2.33
C GLY A 4 -42.11 8.47 1.60
N TRP A 5 -41.13 8.50 0.70
CA TRP A 5 -40.61 7.34 -0.01
C TRP A 5 -39.83 6.38 0.88
N LEU A 6 -39.31 6.88 2.02
CA LEU A 6 -38.57 6.06 2.99
C LEU A 6 -39.45 5.44 4.07
N GLN A 7 -40.73 5.81 4.14
CA GLN A 7 -41.66 5.26 5.15
C GLN A 7 -41.73 3.72 5.15
N PRO A 8 -41.85 3.03 4.02
CA PRO A 8 -41.87 1.57 3.99
C PRO A 8 -40.62 0.92 4.58
N TYR A 9 -39.49 1.65 4.61
CA TYR A 9 -38.18 1.19 5.07
C TYR A 9 -37.85 1.67 6.49
N SER A 10 -38.76 2.28 7.18
CA SER A 10 -38.53 2.89 8.50
C SER A 10 -37.98 1.91 9.55
N ARG A 11 -38.37 0.65 9.48
CA ARG A 11 -37.83 -0.39 10.36
C ARG A 11 -36.37 -0.66 10.07
N GLN A 12 -36.02 -0.90 8.82
CA GLN A 12 -34.65 -1.17 8.38
C GLN A 12 -33.71 0.00 8.70
N ILE A 13 -34.19 1.23 8.53
CA ILE A 13 -33.43 2.44 8.86
C ILE A 13 -33.17 2.49 10.37
N ARG A 14 -34.17 2.27 11.21
CA ARG A 14 -33.99 2.23 12.68
C ARG A 14 -33.04 1.10 13.11
N ASP A 15 -33.16 -0.08 12.52
CA ASP A 15 -32.29 -1.21 12.84
C ASP A 15 -30.82 -0.91 12.47
N ARG A 16 -30.58 -0.26 11.32
CA ARG A 16 -29.24 0.22 10.93
C ARG A 16 -28.70 1.26 11.91
N GLN A 17 -29.51 2.24 12.30
CA GLN A 17 -29.11 3.24 13.29
C GLN A 17 -28.74 2.58 14.62
N ARG A 18 -29.56 1.67 15.10
CA ARG A 18 -29.29 0.91 16.32
C ARG A 18 -27.98 0.13 16.25
N LEU A 19 -27.73 -0.54 15.12
CA LEU A 19 -26.47 -1.27 14.91
C LEU A 19 -25.27 -0.32 14.89
N PHE A 20 -25.40 0.83 14.26
CA PHE A 20 -24.37 1.87 14.27
C PHE A 20 -24.08 2.33 15.71
N ASP A 21 -25.11 2.69 16.48
CA ASP A 21 -24.95 3.17 17.85
C ASP A 21 -24.30 2.10 18.75
N LEU A 22 -24.70 0.84 18.63
CA LEU A 22 -24.07 -0.28 19.33
C LEU A 22 -22.59 -0.44 18.95
N LYS A 23 -22.28 -0.29 17.67
CA LYS A 23 -20.90 -0.38 17.18
C LYS A 23 -20.05 0.77 17.74
N MET A 24 -20.56 2.00 17.67
CA MET A 24 -19.90 3.18 18.22
C MET A 24 -19.67 3.05 19.73
N LYS A 25 -20.67 2.59 20.46
CA LYS A 25 -20.52 2.32 21.91
C LYS A 25 -19.38 1.33 22.19
N ARG A 26 -19.30 0.22 21.42
CA ARG A 26 -18.22 -0.76 21.56
C ARG A 26 -16.85 -0.19 21.22
N ILE A 27 -16.77 0.64 20.17
CA ILE A 27 -15.52 1.32 19.78
C ILE A 27 -15.07 2.24 20.91
N ASN A 28 -15.94 3.11 21.41
CA ASN A 28 -15.61 4.05 22.46
C ASN A 28 -15.20 3.35 23.76
N GLN A 29 -15.87 2.24 24.13
CA GLN A 29 -15.49 1.45 25.29
C GLN A 29 -14.12 0.77 25.18
N ARG A 30 -13.69 0.41 23.96
CA ARG A 30 -12.44 -0.36 23.73
C ARG A 30 -11.25 0.49 23.33
N ALA A 31 -11.49 1.57 22.65
CA ALA A 31 -10.44 2.43 22.07
C ALA A 31 -10.53 3.90 22.52
N GLY A 32 -11.51 4.26 23.36
CA GLY A 32 -11.70 5.64 23.79
C GLY A 32 -12.46 6.49 22.78
N SER A 33 -12.15 6.39 21.50
CA SER A 33 -12.81 7.14 20.43
C SER A 33 -12.74 6.41 19.07
N LEU A 34 -13.51 6.87 18.10
CA LEU A 34 -13.42 6.39 16.72
C LEU A 34 -12.06 6.73 16.11
N GLU A 35 -11.51 7.88 16.44
CA GLU A 35 -10.20 8.33 15.97
C GLU A 35 -9.09 7.39 16.47
N GLU A 36 -9.05 7.08 17.75
CA GLU A 36 -8.09 6.13 18.31
C GLU A 36 -8.29 4.71 17.73
N TYR A 37 -9.55 4.33 17.49
CA TYR A 37 -9.83 3.07 16.80
C TYR A 37 -9.28 3.06 15.36
N ALA A 38 -9.34 4.17 14.65
CA ALA A 38 -8.81 4.30 13.29
C ALA A 38 -7.26 4.31 13.25
N ARG A 39 -6.60 4.69 14.35
CA ARG A 39 -5.13 4.70 14.47
C ARG A 39 -4.50 3.32 14.70
N ARG A 40 -5.13 2.26 14.26
CA ARG A 40 -4.64 0.87 14.45
C ARG A 40 -3.28 0.60 13.83
N TYR A 41 -2.83 1.39 12.88
CA TYR A 41 -1.47 1.33 12.36
C TYR A 41 -0.38 1.57 13.42
N ARG A 42 -0.74 2.19 14.56
CA ARG A 42 0.14 2.34 15.74
C ARG A 42 0.17 1.09 16.62
N TYR A 43 -0.72 0.16 16.40
CA TYR A 43 -0.79 -1.08 17.16
C TYR A 43 -0.29 -2.27 16.34
N TYR A 44 -0.76 -2.40 15.09
CA TYR A 44 -0.36 -3.47 14.18
C TYR A 44 0.91 -3.10 13.40
N GLY A 45 1.54 -4.14 12.81
CA GLY A 45 2.78 -3.99 12.07
C GLY A 45 3.98 -3.80 12.99
N PHE A 46 5.01 -3.20 12.46
CA PHE A 46 6.27 -2.93 13.17
C PHE A 46 6.18 -1.60 13.90
N ASN A 47 6.24 -1.65 15.22
CA ASN A 47 6.27 -0.49 16.09
C ASN A 47 7.54 -0.50 16.93
N ARG A 48 8.21 0.63 17.01
CA ARG A 48 9.41 0.81 17.83
C ARG A 48 9.06 1.60 19.08
N ASP A 49 9.41 1.07 20.22
CA ASP A 49 9.25 1.76 21.48
C ASP A 49 10.22 2.95 21.56
N ALA A 50 9.72 4.12 21.96
CA ALA A 50 10.51 5.35 21.95
C ALA A 50 11.56 5.42 23.08
N GLU A 51 11.32 4.73 24.19
CA GLU A 51 12.20 4.77 25.37
C GLU A 51 13.26 3.66 25.32
N THR A 52 12.81 2.44 25.04
CA THR A 52 13.68 1.26 25.04
C THR A 52 14.30 0.95 23.68
N GLY A 53 13.70 1.49 22.60
CA GLY A 53 14.07 1.17 21.23
C GLY A 53 13.64 -0.23 20.76
N ALA A 54 13.04 -1.03 21.64
CA ALA A 54 12.58 -2.37 21.32
C ALA A 54 11.52 -2.36 20.22
N TRP A 55 11.53 -3.41 19.41
CA TRP A 55 10.53 -3.59 18.36
C TRP A 55 9.40 -4.48 18.84
N THR A 56 8.17 -4.10 18.53
CA THR A 56 7.00 -4.97 18.64
C THR A 56 6.38 -5.14 17.28
N TYR A 57 6.24 -6.38 16.83
CA TYR A 57 5.51 -6.71 15.62
C TYR A 57 4.20 -7.41 15.97
N ARG A 58 3.10 -6.94 15.37
CA ARG A 58 1.75 -7.52 15.56
C ARG A 58 1.06 -7.77 14.24
N GLU A 59 0.48 -8.97 14.13
CA GLU A 59 -0.31 -9.38 12.97
C GLU A 59 -1.63 -10.01 13.41
N TRP A 60 -2.71 -9.73 12.69
CA TRP A 60 -4.00 -10.34 12.96
C TRP A 60 -4.25 -11.51 12.01
N ALA A 61 -4.12 -12.71 12.51
CA ALA A 61 -4.33 -13.95 11.77
C ALA A 61 -5.10 -14.97 12.63
N PRO A 62 -6.40 -14.74 12.89
CA PRO A 62 -7.18 -15.53 13.86
C PRO A 62 -7.32 -17.00 13.47
N ALA A 63 -7.27 -17.34 12.20
CA ALA A 63 -7.35 -18.71 11.70
C ALA A 63 -5.98 -19.40 11.53
N ALA A 64 -4.87 -18.71 11.78
CA ALA A 64 -3.55 -19.31 11.71
C ALA A 64 -3.29 -20.25 12.89
N ARG A 65 -2.58 -21.35 12.63
CA ARG A 65 -2.05 -22.26 13.65
C ARG A 65 -0.70 -21.82 14.17
N ARG A 66 0.12 -21.24 13.31
CA ARG A 66 1.45 -20.70 13.64
C ARG A 66 1.75 -19.49 12.75
N VAL A 67 2.44 -18.53 13.33
CA VAL A 67 2.97 -17.36 12.62
C VAL A 67 4.39 -17.14 13.07
N SER A 68 5.31 -16.93 12.14
CA SER A 68 6.73 -16.63 12.43
C SER A 68 7.17 -15.43 11.60
N LEU A 69 8.01 -14.57 12.17
CA LEU A 69 8.62 -13.47 11.45
C LEU A 69 9.90 -13.96 10.77
N ILE A 70 10.06 -13.65 9.49
CA ILE A 70 11.20 -14.04 8.67
C ILE A 70 11.73 -12.85 7.87
N GLY A 71 12.99 -12.85 7.56
CA GLY A 71 13.62 -11.79 6.77
C GLY A 71 15.13 -11.85 6.76
N ASP A 72 15.75 -10.80 6.22
CA ASP A 72 17.21 -10.69 6.16
C ASP A 72 17.85 -10.79 7.56
N PHE A 73 17.17 -10.27 8.59
CA PHE A 73 17.64 -10.25 9.97
C PHE A 73 17.85 -11.65 10.59
N ASN A 74 17.17 -12.66 10.09
CA ASN A 74 17.29 -14.04 10.61
C ASN A 74 17.59 -15.08 9.52
N GLY A 75 18.10 -14.64 8.36
CA GLY A 75 18.42 -15.53 7.24
C GLY A 75 17.19 -16.25 6.68
N TRP A 76 16.00 -15.65 6.79
CA TRP A 76 14.73 -16.21 6.32
C TRP A 76 14.31 -17.52 7.01
N ASN A 77 14.80 -17.74 8.24
CA ASN A 77 14.50 -18.92 9.03
C ASN A 77 13.07 -18.86 9.58
N ARG A 78 12.23 -19.82 9.18
CA ARG A 78 10.80 -19.90 9.54
C ARG A 78 10.55 -20.37 10.97
N GLU A 79 11.56 -20.89 11.66
CA GLU A 79 11.41 -21.48 12.99
C GLU A 79 11.99 -20.61 14.12
N SER A 80 12.87 -19.65 13.80
CA SER A 80 13.66 -18.93 14.81
C SER A 80 12.89 -17.81 15.54
N HIS A 81 11.83 -17.26 14.93
CA HIS A 81 11.10 -16.12 15.48
C HIS A 81 9.57 -16.36 15.44
N PRO A 82 9.08 -17.37 16.20
CA PRO A 82 7.65 -17.62 16.31
C PRO A 82 6.96 -16.48 17.09
N LEU A 83 5.77 -16.12 16.65
CA LEU A 83 4.91 -15.17 17.35
C LEU A 83 4.01 -15.89 18.35
N GLU A 84 3.67 -15.20 19.44
CA GLU A 84 2.68 -15.64 20.41
C GLU A 84 1.29 -15.13 20.03
N ARG A 85 0.29 -16.00 20.20
CA ARG A 85 -1.11 -15.69 19.88
C ARG A 85 -1.89 -15.31 21.12
N ASN A 86 -2.54 -14.15 21.12
CA ASN A 86 -3.48 -13.78 22.18
C ASN A 86 -4.91 -14.28 21.90
N GLU A 87 -5.79 -14.12 22.89
CA GLU A 87 -7.21 -14.55 22.84
C GLU A 87 -8.02 -13.92 21.70
N ARG A 88 -7.56 -12.78 21.18
CA ARG A 88 -8.23 -12.03 20.08
C ARG A 88 -7.73 -12.43 18.70
N GLY A 89 -6.83 -13.42 18.62
CA GLY A 89 -6.22 -13.87 17.37
C GLY A 89 -5.17 -12.94 16.81
N VAL A 90 -4.62 -12.05 17.65
CA VAL A 90 -3.46 -11.24 17.32
C VAL A 90 -2.20 -12.03 17.69
N TRP A 91 -1.28 -12.08 16.78
CA TRP A 91 0.04 -12.67 16.93
C TRP A 91 1.06 -11.56 17.16
N GLU A 92 1.93 -11.74 18.15
CA GLU A 92 2.87 -10.72 18.60
C GLU A 92 4.24 -11.31 18.86
N ILE A 93 5.30 -10.52 18.56
CA ILE A 93 6.66 -10.77 18.98
C ILE A 93 7.33 -9.46 19.35
N THR A 94 8.16 -9.49 20.41
CA THR A 94 9.04 -8.39 20.79
C THR A 94 10.47 -8.75 20.43
N LEU A 95 11.18 -7.83 19.78
CA LEU A 95 12.56 -8.00 19.37
C LEU A 95 13.44 -6.91 20.00
N PRO A 96 14.73 -7.17 20.22
CA PRO A 96 15.66 -6.17 20.73
C PRO A 96 15.83 -4.98 19.79
N PRO A 97 16.34 -3.84 20.27
CA PRO A 97 16.45 -2.59 19.50
C PRO A 97 17.28 -2.69 18.22
N ASP A 98 18.25 -3.58 18.20
CA ASP A 98 19.20 -3.82 17.11
C ASP A 98 18.82 -4.97 16.18
N ALA A 99 17.67 -5.64 16.43
CA ALA A 99 17.25 -6.79 15.64
C ALA A 99 16.89 -6.43 14.19
N LEU A 100 16.37 -5.23 13.96
CA LEU A 100 15.92 -4.79 12.64
C LEU A 100 16.64 -3.51 12.22
N ALA A 101 17.14 -3.49 10.98
CA ALA A 101 17.81 -2.34 10.39
C ALA A 101 17.03 -1.78 9.18
N HIS A 102 17.29 -0.50 8.87
CA HIS A 102 16.75 0.15 7.68
C HIS A 102 17.11 -0.62 6.40
N GLY A 103 16.13 -0.81 5.53
CA GLY A 103 16.31 -1.47 4.24
C GLY A 103 16.21 -2.99 4.27
N GLN A 104 16.17 -3.62 5.44
CA GLN A 104 16.01 -5.07 5.55
C GLN A 104 14.65 -5.53 5.06
N LYS A 105 14.64 -6.63 4.30
CA LYS A 105 13.43 -7.27 3.78
C LYS A 105 12.84 -8.22 4.82
N VAL A 106 11.52 -8.22 4.92
CA VAL A 106 10.78 -9.04 5.89
C VAL A 106 9.52 -9.64 5.26
N LYS A 107 9.15 -10.82 5.75
CA LYS A 107 7.86 -11.48 5.51
C LYS A 107 7.35 -12.13 6.79
N VAL A 108 6.12 -12.61 6.73
CA VAL A 108 5.52 -13.45 7.78
C VAL A 108 5.29 -14.84 7.20
N HIS A 109 5.78 -15.86 7.87
CA HIS A 109 5.44 -17.25 7.57
C HIS A 109 4.18 -17.62 8.33
N VAL A 110 3.09 -17.89 7.62
CA VAL A 110 1.79 -18.21 8.22
C VAL A 110 1.43 -19.66 7.89
N VAL A 111 1.22 -20.47 8.92
CA VAL A 111 0.68 -21.82 8.79
C VAL A 111 -0.84 -21.75 9.01
N GLY A 112 -1.61 -22.03 7.99
CA GLY A 112 -3.06 -21.98 8.03
C GLY A 112 -3.70 -23.16 8.77
N ALA A 113 -5.03 -23.14 8.89
CA ALA A 113 -5.81 -24.24 9.49
C ALA A 113 -5.64 -25.58 8.75
N ASP A 114 -5.34 -25.50 7.44
CA ASP A 114 -5.04 -26.65 6.57
C ASP A 114 -3.63 -27.23 6.77
N GLY A 115 -2.82 -26.64 7.64
CA GLY A 115 -1.42 -27.00 7.86
C GLY A 115 -0.47 -26.50 6.80
N THR A 116 -0.94 -25.79 5.77
CA THR A 116 -0.08 -25.27 4.71
C THR A 116 0.61 -23.99 5.16
N GLY A 117 1.95 -23.97 5.06
CA GLY A 117 2.76 -22.79 5.30
C GLY A 117 2.86 -21.89 4.06
N ARG A 118 2.72 -20.58 4.27
CA ARG A 118 2.84 -19.57 3.20
C ARG A 118 3.56 -18.35 3.71
N ASP A 119 4.50 -17.83 2.91
CA ASP A 119 5.16 -16.57 3.21
C ASP A 119 4.29 -15.42 2.68
N ARG A 120 4.03 -14.42 3.52
CA ARG A 120 3.16 -13.28 3.24
C ARG A 120 3.88 -11.98 3.54
N ILE A 121 3.57 -10.95 2.77
CA ILE A 121 3.96 -9.58 3.12
C ILE A 121 3.18 -9.20 4.39
N PRO A 122 3.83 -8.62 5.42
CA PRO A 122 3.13 -8.12 6.60
C PRO A 122 2.00 -7.16 6.22
N ALA A 123 0.78 -7.39 6.75
CA ALA A 123 -0.40 -6.62 6.31
C ALA A 123 -0.28 -5.12 6.59
N TRP A 124 0.45 -4.74 7.62
CA TRP A 124 0.64 -3.35 8.07
C TRP A 124 2.04 -2.80 7.76
N ILE A 125 2.73 -3.39 6.79
CA ILE A 125 4.03 -2.86 6.36
C ILE A 125 3.85 -1.52 5.63
N THR A 126 4.71 -0.56 5.90
CA THR A 126 4.63 0.77 5.29
C THR A 126 5.32 0.84 3.92
N ARG A 127 6.22 -0.09 3.63
CA ARG A 127 6.94 -0.14 2.37
C ARG A 127 7.08 -1.58 1.87
N THR A 128 6.89 -1.79 0.58
CA THR A 128 7.19 -3.05 -0.11
C THR A 128 8.17 -2.81 -1.23
N VAL A 129 8.98 -3.81 -1.50
CA VAL A 129 9.96 -3.82 -2.58
C VAL A 129 9.81 -5.09 -3.39
N GLN A 130 10.02 -4.97 -4.69
CA GLN A 130 10.08 -6.10 -5.59
C GLN A 130 11.52 -6.49 -5.85
N ASP A 131 11.84 -7.77 -5.76
CA ASP A 131 13.13 -8.28 -6.19
C ASP A 131 13.24 -8.22 -7.70
N PRO A 132 14.29 -7.61 -8.27
CA PRO A 132 14.40 -7.39 -9.71
C PRO A 132 14.66 -8.67 -10.50
N THR A 133 15.08 -9.75 -9.84
CA THR A 133 15.42 -11.03 -10.48
C THR A 133 14.26 -12.02 -10.41
N THR A 134 13.70 -12.18 -9.21
CA THR A 134 12.63 -13.16 -8.94
C THR A 134 11.25 -12.58 -9.15
N TYR A 135 11.11 -11.24 -9.19
CA TYR A 135 9.86 -10.50 -9.20
C TYR A 135 8.98 -10.73 -7.95
N ASP A 136 9.54 -11.35 -6.92
CA ASP A 136 8.84 -11.57 -5.66
C ASP A 136 8.83 -10.28 -4.82
N PHE A 137 7.75 -10.07 -4.05
CA PHE A 137 7.59 -8.91 -3.20
C PHE A 137 7.88 -9.24 -1.74
N ALA A 138 8.56 -8.33 -1.05
CA ALA A 138 8.76 -8.38 0.38
C ALA A 138 8.40 -7.03 1.04
N GLY A 139 8.10 -7.06 2.33
CA GLY A 139 8.10 -5.86 3.14
C GLY A 139 9.52 -5.36 3.34
N GLU A 140 9.69 -4.05 3.50
CA GLU A 140 10.98 -3.43 3.81
C GLU A 140 10.84 -2.60 5.08
N ILE A 141 11.76 -2.80 6.03
CA ILE A 141 11.86 -1.97 7.22
C ILE A 141 12.32 -0.58 6.82
N TRP A 142 11.44 0.41 6.97
CA TRP A 142 11.72 1.76 6.54
C TRP A 142 11.94 2.70 7.72
N MET A 143 13.20 2.98 7.99
CA MET A 143 13.66 3.91 9.02
C MET A 143 14.73 4.83 8.44
N PRO A 144 14.36 5.81 7.62
CA PRO A 144 15.34 6.73 7.06
C PRO A 144 15.99 7.54 8.19
N GLU A 145 17.28 7.73 8.13
CA GLU A 145 18.06 8.54 9.06
C GLU A 145 17.51 9.98 9.13
N HIS A 146 17.11 10.49 7.97
CA HIS A 146 16.48 11.80 7.83
C HIS A 146 15.03 11.64 7.35
N PRO A 147 14.02 11.75 8.24
CA PRO A 147 12.61 11.75 7.86
C PRO A 147 12.30 12.89 6.90
N TYR A 148 11.28 12.70 6.06
CA TYR A 148 10.83 13.78 5.18
C TYR A 148 10.23 14.93 5.98
N GLU A 149 10.74 16.13 5.74
CA GLU A 149 10.21 17.36 6.33
C GLU A 149 9.23 18.04 5.36
N TRP A 150 7.99 18.23 5.82
CA TRP A 150 6.97 18.93 5.05
C TRP A 150 7.27 20.44 5.03
N ARG A 151 7.39 20.99 3.82
CA ARG A 151 7.69 22.44 3.65
C ARG A 151 6.45 23.33 3.69
N ASN A 152 5.25 22.76 3.52
CA ASN A 152 3.98 23.49 3.45
C ASN A 152 3.12 23.26 4.67
N ASN A 153 3.67 23.53 5.86
CA ASN A 153 2.97 23.33 7.14
C ASN A 153 1.76 24.25 7.36
N GLY A 154 1.56 25.26 6.49
CA GLY A 154 0.43 26.21 6.56
C GLY A 154 -0.70 25.90 5.59
N PHE A 155 -0.68 24.77 4.87
CA PHE A 155 -1.79 24.40 4.00
C PHE A 155 -2.98 23.91 4.82
N ASP A 156 -4.11 24.58 4.63
CA ASP A 156 -5.39 24.23 5.24
C ASP A 156 -6.36 23.73 4.16
N PRO A 157 -6.68 22.43 4.13
CA PRO A 157 -7.59 21.87 3.14
C PRO A 157 -9.01 22.42 3.25
N SER A 158 -9.43 22.99 4.39
CA SER A 158 -10.75 23.59 4.56
C SER A 158 -10.95 24.86 3.73
N ARG A 159 -9.87 25.48 3.26
CA ARG A 159 -9.91 26.65 2.35
C ARG A 159 -10.31 26.29 0.92
N VAL A 160 -10.37 25.02 0.59
CA VAL A 160 -10.85 24.56 -0.72
C VAL A 160 -12.37 24.43 -0.64
N GLU A 161 -13.10 25.52 -0.85
CA GLU A 161 -14.56 25.56 -0.76
C GLU A 161 -15.24 24.68 -1.84
N VAL A 162 -14.72 24.71 -3.06
CA VAL A 162 -15.23 23.93 -4.19
C VAL A 162 -14.06 23.15 -4.81
N PRO A 163 -13.97 21.83 -4.60
CA PRO A 163 -12.91 21.03 -5.19
C PRO A 163 -13.16 20.80 -6.69
N PHE A 164 -12.25 21.28 -7.53
CA PHE A 164 -12.12 20.89 -8.93
C PHE A 164 -11.09 19.77 -9.00
N VAL A 165 -11.55 18.55 -9.15
CA VAL A 165 -10.74 17.35 -9.04
C VAL A 165 -10.23 16.89 -10.40
N TYR A 166 -8.92 16.72 -10.51
CA TYR A 166 -8.26 16.04 -11.62
C TYR A 166 -7.81 14.65 -11.14
N GLU A 167 -8.36 13.60 -11.74
CA GLU A 167 -7.92 12.23 -11.44
C GLU A 167 -6.75 11.86 -12.33
N ALA A 168 -5.67 11.35 -11.73
CA ALA A 168 -4.43 11.04 -12.42
C ALA A 168 -3.78 9.75 -11.93
N HIS A 169 -3.14 9.04 -12.85
CA HIS A 169 -2.24 7.92 -12.56
C HIS A 169 -0.80 8.37 -12.81
N VAL A 170 0.01 8.44 -11.74
CA VAL A 170 1.39 8.96 -11.80
C VAL A 170 2.22 8.27 -12.87
N GLY A 171 2.24 6.93 -12.87
CA GLY A 171 3.04 6.16 -13.81
C GLY A 171 2.64 6.29 -15.27
N MET A 172 1.44 6.83 -15.56
CA MET A 172 0.92 7.07 -16.91
C MET A 172 0.90 8.56 -17.27
N GLY A 173 1.52 9.42 -16.46
CA GLY A 173 1.48 10.86 -16.61
C GLY A 173 2.31 11.43 -17.77
N GLY A 174 3.12 10.63 -18.45
CA GLY A 174 3.99 11.06 -19.54
C GLY A 174 3.67 10.41 -20.88
N GLU A 175 4.30 10.91 -21.94
CA GLU A 175 4.11 10.45 -23.31
C GLU A 175 5.05 9.29 -23.70
N GLU A 176 6.08 9.04 -22.89
CA GLU A 176 7.03 7.97 -23.13
C GLU A 176 6.47 6.60 -22.74
N GLY A 177 6.83 5.55 -23.47
CA GLY A 177 6.38 4.17 -23.23
C GLY A 177 7.04 3.50 -22.01
N ARG A 178 7.10 4.22 -20.87
CA ARG A 178 7.64 3.75 -19.59
C ARG A 178 6.80 4.24 -18.42
N VAL A 179 7.03 3.66 -17.24
CA VAL A 179 6.41 4.15 -16.00
C VAL A 179 7.11 5.45 -15.58
N HIS A 180 6.32 6.52 -15.43
CA HIS A 180 6.79 7.81 -14.93
C HIS A 180 6.95 7.81 -13.42
N THR A 181 7.94 8.59 -12.95
CA THR A 181 8.21 8.76 -11.51
C THR A 181 7.29 9.81 -10.88
N TYR A 182 7.16 9.78 -9.56
CA TYR A 182 6.46 10.84 -8.82
C TYR A 182 7.10 12.22 -9.00
N ARG A 183 8.42 12.28 -9.20
CA ARG A 183 9.12 13.54 -9.44
C ARG A 183 8.77 14.14 -10.80
N GLU A 184 8.84 13.34 -11.86
CA GLU A 184 8.42 13.79 -13.19
C GLU A 184 6.97 14.25 -13.21
N PHE A 185 6.08 13.51 -12.53
CA PHE A 185 4.70 13.92 -12.39
C PHE A 185 4.56 15.26 -11.66
N ALA A 186 5.32 15.47 -10.57
CA ALA A 186 5.31 16.70 -9.80
C ALA A 186 5.86 17.89 -10.59
N ASP A 187 6.92 17.69 -11.33
CA ASP A 187 7.62 18.77 -12.03
C ASP A 187 6.97 19.13 -13.37
N GLU A 188 6.36 18.16 -14.07
CA GLU A 188 5.83 18.35 -15.40
C GLU A 188 4.29 18.35 -15.48
N VAL A 189 3.62 17.48 -14.73
CA VAL A 189 2.18 17.27 -14.86
C VAL A 189 1.38 18.17 -13.92
N LEU A 190 1.76 18.26 -12.63
CA LEU A 190 1.04 19.11 -11.67
C LEU A 190 0.95 20.58 -12.10
N PRO A 191 2.00 21.22 -12.67
CA PRO A 191 1.88 22.59 -13.14
C PRO A 191 0.88 22.75 -14.29
N ARG A 192 0.74 21.74 -15.15
CA ARG A 192 -0.28 21.75 -16.23
C ARG A 192 -1.68 21.66 -15.66
N ILE A 193 -1.92 20.75 -14.71
CA ILE A 193 -3.20 20.60 -14.01
C ILE A 193 -3.61 21.91 -13.32
N ALA A 194 -2.66 22.55 -12.61
CA ALA A 194 -2.90 23.84 -11.96
C ALA A 194 -3.25 24.96 -12.96
N ARG A 195 -2.54 25.05 -14.11
CA ARG A 195 -2.84 26.04 -15.15
C ARG A 195 -4.21 25.84 -15.78
N LEU A 196 -4.74 24.61 -15.79
CA LEU A 196 -6.09 24.31 -16.27
C LEU A 196 -7.19 24.69 -15.26
N GLY A 197 -6.81 25.18 -14.06
CA GLY A 197 -7.73 25.63 -13.04
C GLY A 197 -8.17 24.58 -12.03
N TYR A 198 -7.63 23.37 -12.10
CA TYR A 198 -7.88 22.36 -11.07
C TYR A 198 -7.12 22.71 -9.78
N ASN A 199 -7.78 22.54 -8.64
CA ASN A 199 -7.22 22.82 -7.32
C ASN A 199 -7.04 21.57 -6.45
N THR A 200 -7.47 20.41 -6.95
CA THR A 200 -7.41 19.13 -6.26
C THR A 200 -6.96 18.05 -7.23
N VAL A 201 -6.05 17.17 -6.80
CA VAL A 201 -5.63 16.01 -7.58
C VAL A 201 -6.01 14.74 -6.83
N GLN A 202 -6.73 13.85 -7.47
CA GLN A 202 -6.99 12.50 -6.99
C GLN A 202 -6.00 11.55 -7.66
N LEU A 203 -5.02 11.06 -6.89
CA LEU A 203 -4.08 10.08 -7.40
C LEU A 203 -4.65 8.67 -7.27
N MET A 204 -4.72 7.94 -8.40
CA MET A 204 -5.08 6.54 -8.41
C MET A 204 -3.83 5.65 -8.38
N ALA A 205 -4.00 4.42 -7.89
CA ALA A 205 -2.96 3.40 -7.84
C ALA A 205 -1.68 3.84 -7.07
N VAL A 206 -1.83 4.62 -5.98
CA VAL A 206 -0.70 5.00 -5.11
C VAL A 206 -0.16 3.82 -4.29
N GLN A 207 -0.94 2.75 -4.17
CA GLN A 207 -0.50 1.51 -3.57
C GLN A 207 0.45 0.78 -4.53
N GLU A 208 1.51 0.18 -3.97
CA GLU A 208 2.45 -0.60 -4.77
C GLU A 208 1.74 -1.80 -5.42
N HIS A 209 1.95 -1.97 -6.70
CA HIS A 209 1.40 -3.06 -7.48
C HIS A 209 2.36 -3.41 -8.62
N PRO A 210 2.34 -4.66 -9.13
CA PRO A 210 3.10 -5.03 -10.30
C PRO A 210 2.62 -4.25 -11.53
N TYR A 211 3.51 -3.52 -12.18
CA TYR A 211 3.23 -2.77 -13.40
C TYR A 211 3.21 -3.66 -14.67
N LEU A 212 2.94 -4.92 -14.56
CA LEU A 212 2.80 -5.79 -15.70
C LEU A 212 1.37 -5.69 -16.25
N PHE A 213 1.21 -4.86 -17.29
CA PHE A 213 0.03 -4.77 -18.16
C PHE A 213 -1.31 -4.99 -17.45
N LEU A 214 -2.08 -3.97 -17.24
CA LEU A 214 -3.56 -3.87 -17.05
C LEU A 214 -4.40 -5.14 -16.74
N ARG A 215 -3.77 -6.26 -16.41
CA ARG A 215 -4.40 -7.41 -15.79
C ARG A 215 -4.19 -7.26 -14.29
N LEU A 216 -5.10 -6.57 -13.64
CA LEU A 216 -5.17 -6.41 -12.19
C LEU A 216 -5.08 -7.79 -11.50
N PRO A 217 -3.96 -8.22 -10.95
CA PRO A 217 -3.98 -9.29 -9.98
C PRO A 217 -4.55 -8.72 -8.68
N ARG A 218 -5.52 -9.39 -8.11
CA ARG A 218 -6.22 -9.08 -6.88
C ARG A 218 -5.30 -9.18 -5.65
N PHE A 219 -4.28 -8.33 -5.54
CA PHE A 219 -3.35 -8.38 -4.42
C PHE A 219 -3.15 -6.98 -3.86
N PHE A 220 -3.40 -6.83 -2.60
CA PHE A 220 -3.14 -5.74 -1.66
C PHE A 220 -4.38 -5.01 -1.17
N LEU A 221 -4.95 -5.55 -0.07
CA LEU A 221 -6.11 -4.97 0.59
C LEU A 221 -5.77 -3.82 1.56
N PHE A 222 -4.51 -3.66 1.96
CA PHE A 222 -4.14 -2.62 2.93
C PHE A 222 -2.71 -2.14 2.70
N ARG A 223 -2.59 -0.97 2.10
CA ARG A 223 -1.36 -0.19 2.20
C ARG A 223 -1.69 1.16 2.81
N PRO A 224 -1.16 1.49 3.98
CA PRO A 224 -1.21 2.87 4.45
C PRO A 224 -0.42 3.74 3.50
N PHE A 225 -0.91 4.96 3.28
CA PHE A 225 -0.26 6.01 2.50
C PHE A 225 1.25 5.98 2.70
N LEU A 226 2.00 5.73 1.64
CA LEU A 226 3.39 6.15 1.63
C LEU A 226 3.40 7.67 1.66
N PRO A 227 4.09 8.30 2.60
CA PRO A 227 4.40 9.70 2.46
C PRO A 227 5.09 9.86 1.11
N PHE A 228 4.65 10.85 0.33
CA PHE A 228 5.21 11.18 -0.98
C PHE A 228 6.72 11.00 -0.97
N ARG A 229 7.23 10.13 -1.83
CA ARG A 229 8.66 9.97 -1.98
C ARG A 229 9.25 11.32 -2.32
N ARG A 230 10.11 11.82 -1.44
CA ARG A 230 10.85 13.07 -1.44
C ARG A 230 11.01 13.77 -2.80
N ALA A 231 10.62 15.01 -2.85
CA ALA A 231 11.37 16.02 -3.56
C ALA A 231 12.65 16.29 -2.73
N GLY A 232 13.78 15.70 -3.09
CA GLY A 232 15.09 16.04 -2.48
C GLY A 232 15.73 14.99 -1.56
N GLY A 233 15.33 13.70 -1.60
CA GLY A 233 16.14 12.62 -1.01
C GLY A 233 17.38 12.30 -1.85
N PRO A 234 18.46 11.70 -1.26
CA PRO A 234 19.62 11.31 -2.02
C PRO A 234 19.19 10.46 -3.21
N GLU A 235 19.78 10.75 -4.36
CA GLU A 235 19.61 9.99 -5.57
C GLU A 235 19.77 8.51 -5.25
N VAL A 236 18.75 7.72 -5.55
CA VAL A 236 18.97 6.29 -5.70
C VAL A 236 19.96 6.18 -6.84
N PRO A 237 21.14 5.59 -6.65
CA PRO A 237 22.12 5.50 -7.72
C PRO A 237 21.44 4.88 -8.92
N ASP A 238 21.56 5.57 -10.06
CA ASP A 238 21.17 5.05 -11.37
C ASP A 238 21.76 3.66 -11.51
N ARG A 239 20.96 2.73 -11.99
CA ARG A 239 21.41 1.36 -12.24
C ARG A 239 22.69 1.41 -13.08
N PRO A 240 23.79 0.77 -12.67
CA PRO A 240 24.96 0.64 -13.53
C PRO A 240 24.57 -0.28 -14.69
N GLY A 241 24.38 0.28 -15.89
CA GLY A 241 24.09 -0.54 -17.08
C GLY A 241 23.49 0.16 -18.28
N ALA A 242 23.03 1.40 -18.19
CA ALA A 242 22.63 2.14 -19.37
C ALA A 242 23.87 2.77 -20.04
N ARG A 243 24.46 2.08 -21.01
CA ARG A 243 25.49 2.65 -21.89
C ARG A 243 24.85 3.73 -22.79
N PRO A 244 25.43 4.94 -22.91
CA PRO A 244 24.99 5.91 -23.89
C PRO A 244 25.49 5.48 -25.26
N GLY A 245 24.64 5.54 -26.28
CA GLY A 245 25.01 5.57 -27.66
C GLY A 245 24.71 4.32 -28.46
N HIS A 246 23.57 4.34 -29.15
CA HIS A 246 23.50 3.98 -30.56
C HIS A 246 22.19 4.57 -31.15
N ARG A 247 22.35 5.71 -31.81
CA ARG A 247 21.42 6.14 -32.87
C ARG A 247 21.41 5.03 -33.93
N ARG A 248 20.26 4.41 -34.17
CA ARG A 248 20.01 3.67 -35.40
C ARG A 248 18.80 4.22 -36.14
N ALA A 249 19.03 4.41 -37.38
CA ALA A 249 18.19 4.99 -38.40
C ALA A 249 16.83 4.33 -38.56
N ALA A 250 15.89 5.13 -39.05
CA ALA A 250 14.57 4.75 -39.49
C ALA A 250 14.62 3.59 -40.50
N GLY A 251 13.99 2.47 -40.11
CA GLY A 251 13.64 1.40 -41.02
C GLY A 251 12.13 1.23 -41.02
N ARG A 252 11.50 1.59 -42.14
CA ARG A 252 10.09 1.28 -42.43
C ARG A 252 9.96 -0.24 -42.55
N GLY A 253 9.19 -0.85 -41.67
CA GLY A 253 8.80 -2.25 -41.76
C GLY A 253 7.28 -2.38 -41.65
N ALA A 254 6.67 -2.82 -42.75
CA ALA A 254 5.25 -3.07 -42.90
C ALA A 254 4.77 -4.17 -41.94
N PHE A 255 3.62 -3.95 -41.28
CA PHE A 255 2.92 -4.96 -40.53
C PHE A 255 2.18 -5.92 -41.47
N PRO A 256 2.30 -7.25 -41.31
CA PRO A 256 1.44 -8.18 -42.03
C PRO A 256 0.04 -8.20 -41.39
N ARG A 257 -0.98 -8.06 -42.23
CA ARG A 257 -2.38 -8.31 -41.89
C ARG A 257 -2.55 -9.77 -41.54
N ARG A 258 -3.15 -10.07 -40.39
CA ARG A 258 -3.60 -11.40 -40.03
C ARG A 258 -5.06 -11.56 -40.40
N GLU A 259 -5.30 -12.59 -41.26
CA GLU A 259 -6.61 -13.01 -41.71
C GLU A 259 -7.49 -13.47 -40.53
N GLU A 260 -8.76 -13.05 -40.59
CA GLU A 260 -9.85 -13.57 -39.78
C GLU A 260 -10.15 -15.02 -40.20
N ARG A 261 -10.01 -15.96 -39.27
CA ARG A 261 -10.69 -17.24 -39.38
C ARG A 261 -11.76 -17.31 -38.29
N GLY A 262 -13.00 -17.38 -38.76
CA GLY A 262 -14.17 -17.66 -37.96
C GLY A 262 -14.14 -19.06 -37.38
N GLY A 263 -14.76 -19.25 -36.22
CA GLY A 263 -14.93 -20.54 -35.57
C GLY A 263 -15.71 -20.45 -34.26
N ARG A 264 -17.04 -20.59 -34.39
CA ARG A 264 -18.03 -21.23 -33.50
C ARG A 264 -17.97 -20.96 -31.98
N ALA A 265 -19.10 -20.45 -31.54
CA ALA A 265 -19.65 -20.56 -30.19
C ALA A 265 -19.85 -22.04 -29.81
N GLU A 266 -19.44 -22.39 -28.58
CA GLU A 266 -20.09 -23.43 -27.80
C GLU A 266 -20.03 -23.08 -26.31
N GLN A 267 -21.20 -23.24 -25.72
CA GLN A 267 -21.62 -23.06 -24.35
C GLN A 267 -20.79 -23.94 -23.38
N PHE A 268 -20.38 -23.34 -22.24
CA PHE A 268 -20.75 -23.78 -20.89
C PHE A 268 -20.36 -22.70 -19.91
#